data_f7a0ea4adccfe82526603739e806e841
#
_entry.id   f7a0ea4adccfe82526603739e806e841
#
_cell.length_a   1.000
_cell.length_b   1.000
_cell.length_c   1.000
_cell.angle_alpha   90.00
_cell.angle_beta   90.00
_cell.angle_gamma   90.00
#
_symmetry.space_group_name_H-M   'P 1'
#
loop_
_entity.id
_entity.type
_entity.pdbx_description
1 polymer ?
#
loop_
_entity_poly.entity_id
_entity_poly.type
_entity_poly.pdbx_seq_one_letter_code
_entity_poly.pdbx_strand_id
1 'polypeptide(L)'
;GGYKVLLVEKFKMPRYKSCSGQLIKKSMDLVQMYFGEAVPASTMCAPTENRGMIFTDDKGKSFRFEQDGLNVWRSSFDKWLADKAAQSGAEVRDNTAALSCTEENGIVTVMLKGEQTYTEQARYVIDCEGVVGALKKKLLNRDLQYITTYQTFNQGSIDLDYHFFHAYLQPELSEYDAWFNVKDHQLVLGVSVKDSSKTEYYYAQFVDYMKEKHN
;
A
#
# COMPACT_ATOMS: atom_id res chain seq x y z
N GLY A 1 8.21 -5.52 24.36
CA GLY A 1 8.29 -6.93 24.65
C GLY A 1 9.66 -7.46 25.04
N GLY A 2 10.67 -6.60 25.37
CA GLY A 2 11.99 -7.06 25.84
C GLY A 2 12.95 -7.57 24.75
N TYR A 3 12.59 -7.42 23.49
CA TYR A 3 13.47 -7.76 22.36
C TYR A 3 14.21 -6.53 21.85
N LYS A 4 15.49 -6.73 21.47
CA LYS A 4 16.23 -5.75 20.66
C LYS A 4 15.77 -5.90 19.20
N VAL A 5 15.23 -4.83 18.63
CA VAL A 5 14.63 -4.85 17.28
C VAL A 5 15.35 -3.84 16.40
N LEU A 6 15.69 -4.28 15.18
CA LEU A 6 16.13 -3.42 14.08
C LEU A 6 15.07 -3.48 12.99
N LEU A 7 14.51 -2.31 12.62
CA LEU A 7 13.62 -2.13 11.48
C LEU A 7 14.40 -1.45 10.36
N VAL A 8 14.41 -2.04 9.17
CA VAL A 8 15.04 -1.45 7.99
C VAL A 8 14.02 -1.13 6.91
N GLU A 9 14.15 0.04 6.29
CA GLU A 9 13.37 0.47 5.14
C GLU A 9 14.33 0.89 4.03
N LYS A 10 14.13 0.36 2.82
CA LYS A 10 15.07 0.59 1.73
C LYS A 10 15.06 2.02 1.19
N PHE A 11 13.96 2.75 1.37
CA PHE A 11 13.83 4.13 0.96
C PHE A 11 13.95 5.09 2.14
N LYS A 12 14.28 6.34 1.86
CA LYS A 12 14.24 7.41 2.84
C LYS A 12 12.80 7.70 3.24
N MET A 13 12.52 7.70 4.54
CA MET A 13 11.20 8.01 5.09
C MET A 13 10.99 9.53 5.30
N PRO A 14 9.77 10.08 5.06
CA PRO A 14 8.58 9.43 4.49
C PRO A 14 8.76 9.11 3.01
N ARG A 15 8.22 7.99 2.55
CA ARG A 15 8.35 7.57 1.15
C ARG A 15 7.00 7.33 0.50
N TYR A 16 6.93 7.53 -0.81
CA TYR A 16 5.77 7.16 -1.59
C TYR A 16 5.55 5.63 -1.54
N LYS A 17 4.29 5.23 -1.45
CA LYS A 17 3.84 3.85 -1.63
C LYS A 17 2.52 3.86 -2.40
N SER A 18 2.52 3.26 -3.59
CA SER A 18 1.30 3.10 -4.37
C SER A 18 0.27 2.31 -3.56
N CYS A 19 -0.86 2.94 -3.28
CA CYS A 19 -1.96 2.38 -2.48
C CYS A 19 -3.14 3.36 -2.49
N SER A 20 -4.35 2.86 -2.45
CA SER A 20 -5.54 3.69 -2.22
C SER A 20 -5.47 4.43 -0.87
N GLY A 21 -4.76 3.87 0.12
CA GLY A 21 -4.63 4.47 1.45
C GLY A 21 -5.90 4.37 2.29
N GLN A 22 -6.80 3.48 1.94
CA GLN A 22 -8.05 3.27 2.66
C GLN A 22 -7.82 2.32 3.83
N LEU A 23 -8.02 2.81 5.06
CA LEU A 23 -7.99 2.00 6.27
C LEU A 23 -9.42 1.62 6.63
N ILE A 24 -9.71 0.34 6.65
CA ILE A 24 -11.00 -0.19 7.10
C ILE A 24 -11.06 -0.22 8.63
N LYS A 25 -12.28 -0.30 9.19
CA LYS A 25 -12.51 -0.34 10.65
C LYS A 25 -11.58 -1.31 11.37
N LYS A 26 -11.39 -2.53 10.86
CA LYS A 26 -10.49 -3.52 11.46
C LYS A 26 -9.04 -3.02 11.58
N SER A 27 -8.54 -2.28 10.60
CA SER A 27 -7.18 -1.71 10.65
C SER A 27 -7.08 -0.62 11.72
N MET A 28 -8.11 0.21 11.87
CA MET A 28 -8.19 1.23 12.92
C MET A 28 -8.25 0.59 14.31
N ASP A 29 -9.06 -0.46 14.48
CA ASP A 29 -9.17 -1.22 15.73
C ASP A 29 -7.83 -1.85 16.13
N LEU A 30 -7.05 -2.37 15.17
CA LEU A 30 -5.71 -2.90 15.41
C LEU A 30 -4.74 -1.80 15.84
N VAL A 31 -4.80 -0.62 15.23
CA VAL A 31 -4.00 0.54 15.65
C VAL A 31 -4.33 0.90 17.10
N GLN A 32 -5.62 1.04 17.42
CA GLN A 32 -6.06 1.33 18.78
C GLN A 32 -5.62 0.26 19.78
N MET A 33 -5.73 -1.01 19.41
CA MET A 33 -5.37 -2.14 20.27
C MET A 33 -3.86 -2.19 20.55
N TYR A 34 -3.02 -1.98 19.55
CA TYR A 34 -1.56 -2.13 19.69
C TYR A 34 -0.85 -0.88 20.18
N PHE A 35 -1.37 0.31 19.85
CA PHE A 35 -0.73 1.58 20.20
C PHE A 35 -1.46 2.36 21.29
N GLY A 36 -2.69 1.97 21.63
CA GLY A 36 -3.50 2.68 22.63
C GLY A 36 -4.04 4.03 22.17
N GLU A 37 -3.92 4.34 20.87
CA GLU A 37 -4.33 5.61 20.29
C GLU A 37 -4.96 5.45 18.90
N ALA A 38 -5.74 6.43 18.49
CA ALA A 38 -6.31 6.45 17.15
C ALA A 38 -5.27 6.85 16.08
N VAL A 39 -5.58 6.55 14.82
CA VAL A 39 -4.79 7.03 13.68
C VAL A 39 -4.78 8.56 13.69
N PRO A 40 -3.61 9.22 13.70
CA PRO A 40 -3.55 10.66 13.86
C PRO A 40 -4.01 11.41 12.60
N ALA A 41 -4.68 12.55 12.80
CA ALA A 41 -5.17 13.40 11.71
C ALA A 41 -4.06 13.83 10.73
N SER A 42 -2.82 13.97 11.21
CA SER A 42 -1.66 14.32 10.37
C SER A 42 -1.31 13.28 9.30
N THR A 43 -1.87 12.08 9.38
CA THR A 43 -1.69 11.03 8.36
C THR A 43 -2.83 10.97 7.36
N MET A 44 -3.93 11.68 7.62
CA MET A 44 -5.15 11.63 6.82
C MET A 44 -5.07 12.56 5.61
N CYS A 45 -5.88 12.28 4.61
CA CYS A 45 -6.13 13.16 3.46
C CYS A 45 -7.65 13.31 3.25
N ALA A 46 -8.05 14.42 2.62
CA ALA A 46 -9.46 14.68 2.35
C ALA A 46 -9.99 13.82 1.17
N PRO A 47 -11.25 13.33 1.24
CA PRO A 47 -12.08 13.27 2.43
C PRO A 47 -11.47 12.33 3.46
N THR A 48 -11.46 12.73 4.74
CA THR A 48 -10.81 11.95 5.81
C THR A 48 -11.56 10.66 6.14
N GLU A 49 -12.89 10.68 5.98
CA GLU A 49 -13.75 9.50 6.14
C GLU A 49 -13.78 8.69 4.84
N ASN A 50 -13.64 7.39 4.96
CA ASN A 50 -14.07 6.43 3.96
C ASN A 50 -15.30 5.71 4.49
N ARG A 51 -16.40 5.76 3.74
CA ARG A 51 -17.69 5.17 4.11
C ARG A 51 -17.91 3.79 3.53
N GLY A 52 -16.94 3.27 2.78
CA GLY A 52 -17.02 1.95 2.19
C GLY A 52 -16.56 1.87 0.74
N MET A 53 -17.14 0.93 0.02
CA MET A 53 -16.79 0.64 -1.36
C MET A 53 -18.05 0.52 -2.22
N ILE A 54 -17.94 0.96 -3.46
CA ILE A 54 -18.95 0.74 -4.50
C ILE A 54 -18.31 -0.11 -5.60
N PHE A 55 -18.83 -1.31 -5.79
CA PHE A 55 -18.38 -2.21 -6.86
C PHE A 55 -19.33 -2.12 -8.04
N THR A 56 -18.79 -1.92 -9.23
CA THR A 56 -19.54 -2.00 -10.48
C THR A 56 -19.14 -3.30 -11.20
N ASP A 57 -20.11 -4.17 -11.43
CA ASP A 57 -19.87 -5.49 -12.04
C ASP A 57 -19.64 -5.38 -13.58
N ASP A 58 -19.44 -6.55 -14.21
CA ASP A 58 -19.21 -6.68 -15.67
C ASP A 58 -20.40 -6.22 -16.54
N LYS A 59 -21.59 -6.07 -15.93
CA LYS A 59 -22.81 -5.58 -16.59
C LYS A 59 -23.11 -4.11 -16.30
N GLY A 60 -22.22 -3.43 -15.54
CA GLY A 60 -22.39 -2.04 -15.15
C GLY A 60 -23.36 -1.81 -13.99
N LYS A 61 -23.76 -2.89 -13.26
CA LYS A 61 -24.57 -2.75 -12.06
C LYS A 61 -23.71 -2.49 -10.85
N SER A 62 -24.06 -1.45 -10.08
CA SER A 62 -23.30 -1.06 -8.89
C SER A 62 -23.90 -1.64 -7.61
N PHE A 63 -23.03 -2.04 -6.70
CA PHE A 63 -23.32 -2.55 -5.36
C PHE A 63 -22.57 -1.72 -4.33
N ARG A 64 -23.28 -1.16 -3.37
CA ARG A 64 -22.72 -0.32 -2.31
C ARG A 64 -22.55 -1.14 -1.03
N PHE A 65 -21.33 -1.13 -0.48
CA PHE A 65 -20.97 -1.74 0.80
C PHE A 65 -20.52 -0.65 1.75
N GLU A 66 -21.26 -0.47 2.83
CA GLU A 66 -20.95 0.53 3.84
C GLU A 66 -20.03 -0.05 4.91
N GLN A 67 -18.99 0.68 5.22
CA GLN A 67 -18.01 0.32 6.23
C GLN A 67 -17.25 1.57 6.68
N ASP A 68 -17.15 1.77 7.98
CA ASP A 68 -16.32 2.84 8.53
C ASP A 68 -14.87 2.65 8.15
N GLY A 69 -14.23 3.75 7.76
CA GLY A 69 -12.84 3.76 7.39
C GLY A 69 -12.24 5.16 7.39
N LEU A 70 -10.93 5.22 7.17
CA LEU A 70 -10.17 6.46 7.03
C LEU A 70 -9.43 6.46 5.70
N ASN A 71 -9.24 7.65 5.16
CA ASN A 71 -8.41 7.89 4.00
C ASN A 71 -7.07 8.51 4.43
N VAL A 72 -5.97 7.83 4.14
CA VAL A 72 -4.63 8.26 4.60
C VAL A 72 -3.62 8.33 3.46
N TRP A 73 -2.63 9.21 3.62
CA TRP A 73 -1.40 9.12 2.84
C TRP A 73 -0.50 8.04 3.43
N ARG A 74 -0.16 7.01 2.64
CA ARG A 74 0.75 5.94 3.07
C ARG A 74 2.13 6.46 3.47
N SER A 75 2.61 7.52 2.84
CA SER A 75 3.88 8.16 3.23
C SER A 75 3.86 8.63 4.68
N SER A 76 2.83 9.34 5.09
CA SER A 76 2.68 9.87 6.45
C SER A 76 2.31 8.77 7.45
N PHE A 77 1.39 7.87 7.07
CA PHE A 77 0.96 6.77 7.93
C PHE A 77 2.09 5.77 8.20
N ASP A 78 2.82 5.35 7.17
CA ASP A 78 3.95 4.43 7.33
C ASP A 78 5.09 5.07 8.14
N LYS A 79 5.35 6.38 7.95
CA LYS A 79 6.31 7.12 8.77
C LYS A 79 5.90 7.17 10.23
N TRP A 80 4.62 7.46 10.51
CA TRP A 80 4.10 7.44 11.87
C TRP A 80 4.26 6.07 12.53
N LEU A 81 3.99 4.96 11.83
CA LEU A 81 4.22 3.61 12.34
C LEU A 81 5.70 3.35 12.65
N ALA A 82 6.61 3.80 11.78
CA ALA A 82 8.06 3.68 12.03
C ALA A 82 8.49 4.50 13.26
N ASP A 83 7.93 5.70 13.45
CA ASP A 83 8.19 6.51 14.63
C ASP A 83 7.67 5.85 15.92
N LYS A 84 6.53 5.17 15.86
CA LYS A 84 6.03 4.37 16.99
C LYS A 84 6.97 3.20 17.33
N ALA A 85 7.51 2.54 16.32
CA ALA A 85 8.51 1.49 16.54
C ALA A 85 9.77 2.07 17.23
N ALA A 86 10.27 3.22 16.77
CA ALA A 86 11.42 3.89 17.39
C ALA A 86 11.12 4.32 18.84
N GLN A 87 9.96 4.92 19.10
CA GLN A 87 9.53 5.29 20.46
C GLN A 87 9.42 4.08 21.39
N SER A 88 9.12 2.90 20.83
CA SER A 88 9.07 1.64 21.58
C SER A 88 10.44 0.99 21.77
N GLY A 89 11.53 1.65 21.35
CA GLY A 89 12.90 1.21 21.53
C GLY A 89 13.47 0.40 20.35
N ALA A 90 12.77 0.31 19.21
CA ALA A 90 13.37 -0.26 18.02
C ALA A 90 14.37 0.72 17.39
N GLU A 91 15.48 0.21 16.91
CA GLU A 91 16.36 0.95 16.02
C GLU A 91 15.73 0.97 14.62
N VAL A 92 15.57 2.16 14.02
CA VAL A 92 15.01 2.32 12.67
C VAL A 92 16.10 2.86 11.75
N ARG A 93 16.40 2.12 10.69
CA ARG A 93 17.32 2.52 9.62
C ARG A 93 16.58 2.60 8.30
N ASP A 94 16.28 3.79 7.86
CA ASP A 94 15.78 4.04 6.52
C ASP A 94 16.94 4.16 5.51
N ASN A 95 16.64 4.29 4.22
CA ASN A 95 17.63 4.27 3.14
C ASN A 95 18.59 3.06 3.23
N THR A 96 18.07 1.92 3.72
CA THR A 96 18.82 0.70 3.95
C THR A 96 18.06 -0.51 3.39
N ALA A 97 18.63 -1.17 2.41
CA ALA A 97 18.02 -2.33 1.75
C ALA A 97 18.58 -3.64 2.30
N ALA A 98 17.72 -4.62 2.57
CA ALA A 98 18.13 -5.99 2.80
C ALA A 98 18.38 -6.69 1.46
N LEU A 99 19.57 -7.27 1.28
CA LEU A 99 20.01 -7.88 0.02
C LEU A 99 19.89 -9.40 0.03
N SER A 100 20.24 -10.03 1.16
CA SER A 100 20.19 -11.48 1.37
C SER A 100 20.23 -11.80 2.85
N CYS A 101 19.83 -13.01 3.18
CA CYS A 101 20.07 -13.58 4.51
C CYS A 101 20.47 -15.06 4.38
N THR A 102 21.23 -15.52 5.38
CA THR A 102 21.63 -16.92 5.56
C THR A 102 21.44 -17.29 7.02
N GLU A 103 21.10 -18.54 7.28
CA GLU A 103 20.94 -19.05 8.64
C GLU A 103 21.99 -20.13 8.91
N GLU A 104 22.72 -19.99 10.01
CA GLU A 104 23.66 -20.96 10.52
C GLU A 104 23.52 -21.07 12.04
N ASN A 105 23.36 -22.29 12.53
CA ASN A 105 23.27 -22.61 13.97
C ASN A 105 22.25 -21.76 14.75
N GLY A 106 21.08 -21.48 14.12
CA GLY A 106 20.01 -20.69 14.72
C GLY A 106 20.25 -19.18 14.75
N ILE A 107 21.28 -18.70 14.04
CA ILE A 107 21.57 -17.28 13.86
C ILE A 107 21.38 -16.92 12.39
N VAL A 108 20.57 -15.90 12.14
CA VAL A 108 20.36 -15.35 10.80
C VAL A 108 21.29 -14.17 10.59
N THR A 109 22.14 -14.24 9.58
CA THR A 109 22.98 -13.13 9.13
C THR A 109 22.31 -12.47 7.93
N VAL A 110 22.00 -11.18 8.05
CA VAL A 110 21.36 -10.37 6.99
C VAL A 110 22.39 -9.42 6.40
N MET A 111 22.56 -9.45 5.09
CA MET A 111 23.34 -8.46 4.35
C MET A 111 22.49 -7.23 4.05
N LEU A 112 22.94 -6.10 4.52
CA LEU A 112 22.28 -4.79 4.37
C LEU A 112 23.13 -3.86 3.51
N LYS A 113 22.47 -2.99 2.75
CA LYS A 113 23.09 -1.93 1.95
C LYS A 113 22.45 -0.58 2.29
N GLY A 114 23.17 0.22 3.04
CA GLY A 114 22.96 1.65 3.21
C GLY A 114 23.97 2.42 2.36
N GLU A 115 24.72 3.37 2.99
CA GLU A 115 25.88 4.02 2.36
C GLU A 115 26.98 3.01 2.00
N GLN A 116 27.16 2.01 2.86
CA GLN A 116 28.07 0.87 2.65
C GLN A 116 27.28 -0.44 2.81
N THR A 117 27.85 -1.52 2.31
CA THR A 117 27.33 -2.87 2.55
C THR A 117 27.92 -3.42 3.84
N TYR A 118 27.07 -3.96 4.71
CA TYR A 118 27.44 -4.53 5.99
C TYR A 118 26.49 -5.67 6.36
N THR A 119 26.74 -6.35 7.45
CA THR A 119 25.90 -7.45 7.96
C THR A 119 25.39 -7.15 9.36
N GLU A 120 24.18 -7.63 9.65
CA GLU A 120 23.60 -7.70 10.98
C GLU A 120 23.22 -9.14 11.30
N GLN A 121 23.24 -9.48 12.58
CA GLN A 121 22.86 -10.81 13.05
C GLN A 121 21.64 -10.75 13.97
N ALA A 122 20.73 -11.70 13.78
CA ALA A 122 19.52 -11.82 14.59
C ALA A 122 19.11 -13.29 14.76
N ARG A 123 18.35 -13.58 15.82
CA ARG A 123 17.72 -14.90 15.99
C ARG A 123 16.52 -15.08 15.06
N TYR A 124 15.84 -14.00 14.72
CA TYR A 124 14.65 -13.99 13.86
C TYR A 124 14.70 -12.84 12.89
N VAL A 125 14.27 -13.10 11.68
CA VAL A 125 14.04 -12.08 10.64
C VAL A 125 12.59 -12.16 10.20
N ILE A 126 11.91 -11.02 10.19
CA ILE A 126 10.53 -10.90 9.70
C ILE A 126 10.59 -10.15 8.38
N ASP A 127 10.26 -10.84 7.29
CA ASP A 127 10.21 -10.25 5.96
C ASP A 127 8.90 -9.48 5.78
N CYS A 128 9.01 -8.18 5.64
CA CYS A 128 7.93 -7.24 5.34
C CYS A 128 8.16 -6.49 4.01
N GLU A 129 9.00 -7.02 3.11
CA GLU A 129 9.38 -6.38 1.85
C GLU A 129 8.23 -6.26 0.82
N GLY A 130 7.12 -6.96 1.05
CA GLY A 130 5.99 -7.01 0.13
C GLY A 130 6.18 -8.03 -0.99
N VAL A 131 5.51 -7.82 -2.13
CA VAL A 131 5.41 -8.83 -3.20
C VAL A 131 6.74 -9.12 -3.89
N VAL A 132 7.52 -8.08 -4.18
CA VAL A 132 8.81 -8.19 -4.90
C VAL A 132 10.02 -8.21 -3.97
N GLY A 133 9.86 -8.76 -2.78
CA GLY A 133 10.91 -8.83 -1.78
C GLY A 133 12.12 -9.65 -2.24
N ALA A 134 13.33 -9.11 -2.03
CA ALA A 134 14.58 -9.75 -2.44
C ALA A 134 14.89 -11.01 -1.60
N LEU A 135 14.61 -10.94 -0.29
CA LEU A 135 14.80 -12.07 0.63
C LEU A 135 13.82 -13.19 0.33
N LYS A 136 12.54 -12.87 0.20
CA LYS A 136 11.48 -13.82 -0.07
C LYS A 136 11.72 -14.59 -1.37
N LYS A 137 12.12 -13.90 -2.44
CA LYS A 137 12.42 -14.53 -3.73
C LYS A 137 13.56 -15.53 -3.61
N LYS A 138 14.61 -15.19 -2.88
CA LYS A 138 15.78 -16.06 -2.67
C LYS A 138 15.48 -17.25 -1.76
N LEU A 139 14.75 -17.02 -0.66
CA LEU A 139 14.47 -18.04 0.35
C LEU A 139 13.45 -19.08 -0.12
N LEU A 140 12.39 -18.63 -0.80
CA LEU A 140 11.30 -19.52 -1.18
C LEU A 140 11.54 -20.24 -2.52
N ASN A 141 12.50 -19.77 -3.31
CA ASN A 141 12.78 -20.28 -4.66
C ASN A 141 11.51 -20.59 -5.47
N ARG A 142 10.53 -19.67 -5.40
CA ARG A 142 9.22 -19.80 -6.06
C ARG A 142 9.01 -18.65 -7.00
N ASP A 143 8.46 -18.94 -8.16
CA ASP A 143 7.86 -17.93 -9.02
C ASP A 143 6.57 -17.43 -8.38
N LEU A 144 6.62 -16.22 -7.87
CA LEU A 144 5.46 -15.57 -7.29
C LEU A 144 4.62 -14.95 -8.40
N GLN A 145 3.37 -15.34 -8.47
CA GLN A 145 2.41 -14.65 -9.32
C GLN A 145 1.99 -13.36 -8.62
N TYR A 146 2.04 -12.25 -9.34
CA TYR A 146 1.61 -10.95 -8.86
C TYR A 146 0.90 -10.18 -9.98
N ILE A 147 0.07 -9.25 -9.58
CA ILE A 147 -0.56 -8.28 -10.47
C ILE A 147 0.22 -6.96 -10.41
N THR A 148 0.24 -6.25 -11.52
CA THR A 148 0.76 -4.89 -11.60
C THR A 148 -0.38 -3.92 -11.39
N THR A 149 -0.21 -2.97 -10.47
CA THR A 149 -1.14 -1.86 -10.27
C THR A 149 -0.50 -0.56 -10.73
N TYR A 150 -1.24 0.21 -11.47
CA TYR A 150 -0.84 1.54 -11.93
C TYR A 150 -1.90 2.56 -11.54
N GLN A 151 -1.48 3.71 -11.05
CA GLN A 151 -2.39 4.80 -10.71
C GLN A 151 -1.80 6.16 -11.02
N THR A 152 -2.68 7.09 -11.32
CA THR A 152 -2.34 8.50 -11.54
C THR A 152 -3.09 9.40 -10.60
N PHE A 153 -2.60 10.60 -10.45
CA PHE A 153 -3.20 11.69 -9.69
C PHE A 153 -3.57 12.80 -10.67
N ASN A 154 -4.85 13.11 -10.76
CA ASN A 154 -5.40 14.01 -11.77
C ASN A 154 -6.09 15.20 -11.11
N GLN A 155 -6.08 16.34 -11.80
CA GLN A 155 -6.87 17.52 -11.41
C GLN A 155 -8.26 17.42 -12.06
N GLY A 156 -9.25 17.98 -11.40
CA GLY A 156 -10.62 18.03 -11.93
C GLY A 156 -11.68 17.65 -10.91
N SER A 157 -12.87 17.37 -11.38
CA SER A 157 -13.99 16.87 -10.59
C SER A 157 -14.72 15.79 -11.36
N ILE A 158 -15.32 14.87 -10.63
CA ILE A 158 -16.15 13.78 -11.17
C ILE A 158 -17.40 13.70 -10.28
N ASP A 159 -18.58 13.55 -10.88
CA ASP A 159 -19.84 13.42 -10.12
C ASP A 159 -20.00 12.01 -9.52
N LEU A 160 -19.18 11.75 -8.49
CA LEU A 160 -19.21 10.51 -7.70
C LEU A 160 -19.07 10.85 -6.21
N ASP A 161 -19.56 9.98 -5.34
CA ASP A 161 -19.38 10.12 -3.90
C ASP A 161 -17.91 9.85 -3.50
N TYR A 162 -17.16 10.90 -3.17
CA TYR A 162 -15.74 10.85 -2.83
C TYR A 162 -15.44 10.14 -1.50
N HIS A 163 -16.47 9.89 -0.68
CA HIS A 163 -16.31 9.11 0.55
C HIS A 163 -16.28 7.60 0.30
N PHE A 164 -16.43 7.15 -0.95
CA PHE A 164 -16.36 5.74 -1.31
C PHE A 164 -15.17 5.46 -2.22
N PHE A 165 -14.60 4.27 -2.04
CA PHE A 165 -13.72 3.69 -3.03
C PHE A 165 -14.58 3.04 -4.12
N HIS A 166 -14.43 3.46 -5.37
CA HIS A 166 -15.16 2.91 -6.50
C HIS A 166 -14.29 1.91 -7.23
N ALA A 167 -14.72 0.66 -7.31
CA ALA A 167 -14.05 -0.42 -8.03
C ALA A 167 -14.92 -0.89 -9.19
N TYR A 168 -14.34 -0.97 -10.35
CA TYR A 168 -14.96 -1.40 -11.60
C TYR A 168 -14.40 -2.76 -12.01
N LEU A 169 -15.24 -3.79 -12.00
CA LEU A 169 -14.91 -5.18 -12.28
C LEU A 169 -15.23 -5.56 -13.73
N GLN A 170 -15.07 -4.63 -14.64
CA GLN A 170 -15.38 -4.76 -16.06
C GLN A 170 -14.13 -5.20 -16.82
N PRO A 171 -14.15 -6.33 -17.53
CA PRO A 171 -12.98 -6.88 -18.23
C PRO A 171 -12.41 -5.95 -19.31
N GLU A 172 -13.23 -5.03 -19.83
CA GLU A 172 -12.81 -4.03 -20.81
C GLU A 172 -11.94 -2.93 -20.18
N LEU A 173 -12.06 -2.70 -18.86
CA LEU A 173 -11.39 -1.65 -18.14
C LEU A 173 -10.13 -2.14 -17.39
N SER A 174 -10.07 -3.44 -17.08
CA SER A 174 -8.96 -4.02 -16.35
C SER A 174 -9.01 -5.56 -16.38
N GLU A 175 -7.85 -6.21 -16.23
CA GLU A 175 -7.81 -7.68 -16.06
C GLU A 175 -8.27 -8.11 -14.65
N TYR A 176 -8.34 -7.18 -13.66
CA TYR A 176 -8.84 -7.44 -12.31
C TYR A 176 -9.83 -6.39 -11.86
N ASP A 177 -9.35 -5.18 -11.57
CA ASP A 177 -10.17 -4.04 -11.20
C ASP A 177 -9.55 -2.74 -11.72
N ALA A 178 -10.41 -1.83 -12.17
CA ALA A 178 -10.08 -0.43 -12.29
C ALA A 178 -10.71 0.30 -11.10
N TRP A 179 -10.11 1.39 -10.63
CA TRP A 179 -10.64 2.09 -9.47
C TRP A 179 -10.53 3.59 -9.55
N PHE A 180 -11.45 4.23 -8.82
CA PHE A 180 -11.46 5.64 -8.55
C PHE A 180 -11.54 5.89 -7.04
N ASN A 181 -10.74 6.82 -6.55
CA ASN A 181 -10.88 7.43 -5.23
C ASN A 181 -10.28 8.84 -5.23
N VAL A 182 -10.47 9.57 -4.13
CA VAL A 182 -9.95 10.94 -4.01
C VAL A 182 -8.93 11.00 -2.87
N LYS A 183 -7.88 11.79 -3.08
CA LYS A 183 -6.89 12.18 -2.06
C LYS A 183 -6.65 13.67 -2.12
N ASP A 184 -7.11 14.37 -1.06
CA ASP A 184 -7.13 15.83 -1.02
C ASP A 184 -7.91 16.42 -2.22
N HIS A 185 -7.24 17.10 -3.13
CA HIS A 185 -7.86 17.68 -4.33
C HIS A 185 -7.55 16.87 -5.60
N GLN A 186 -7.05 15.65 -5.45
CA GLN A 186 -6.60 14.83 -6.58
C GLN A 186 -7.53 13.65 -6.79
N LEU A 187 -7.98 13.49 -8.03
CA LEU A 187 -8.69 12.31 -8.49
C LEU A 187 -7.65 11.20 -8.75
N VAL A 188 -7.78 10.09 -8.05
CA VAL A 188 -6.93 8.92 -8.23
C VAL A 188 -7.64 7.94 -9.13
N LEU A 189 -7.09 7.70 -10.31
CA LEU A 189 -7.54 6.68 -11.25
C LEU A 189 -6.49 5.59 -11.35
N GLY A 190 -6.89 4.34 -11.31
CA GLY A 190 -5.95 3.24 -11.42
C GLY A 190 -6.52 1.98 -12.04
N VAL A 191 -5.63 1.10 -12.44
CA VAL A 191 -5.94 -0.20 -13.02
C VAL A 191 -5.01 -1.27 -12.47
N SER A 192 -5.52 -2.50 -12.40
CA SER A 192 -4.76 -3.70 -12.01
C SER A 192 -4.69 -4.65 -13.20
N VAL A 193 -3.47 -5.01 -13.63
CA VAL A 193 -3.25 -5.87 -14.79
C VAL A 193 -2.36 -7.05 -14.43
N LYS A 194 -2.61 -8.17 -15.08
CA LYS A 194 -1.78 -9.37 -15.00
C LYS A 194 -0.53 -9.22 -15.89
N ASP A 195 -0.73 -8.73 -17.08
CA ASP A 195 0.32 -8.44 -18.04
C ASP A 195 0.66 -6.96 -18.02
N SER A 196 1.82 -6.61 -17.45
CA SER A 196 2.25 -5.21 -17.31
C SER A 196 2.39 -4.47 -18.64
N SER A 197 2.56 -5.17 -19.77
CA SER A 197 2.61 -4.56 -21.11
C SER A 197 1.27 -3.95 -21.54
N LYS A 198 0.17 -4.36 -20.90
CA LYS A 198 -1.19 -3.86 -21.19
C LYS A 198 -1.62 -2.70 -20.30
N THR A 199 -0.76 -2.23 -19.41
CA THR A 199 -1.10 -1.17 -18.43
C THR A 199 -1.63 0.08 -19.11
N GLU A 200 -0.93 0.61 -20.11
CA GLU A 200 -1.33 1.83 -20.82
C GLU A 200 -2.66 1.66 -21.55
N TYR A 201 -2.87 0.50 -22.17
CA TYR A 201 -4.13 0.20 -22.86
C TYR A 201 -5.32 0.24 -21.89
N TYR A 202 -5.27 -0.52 -20.82
CA TYR A 202 -6.39 -0.56 -19.86
C TYR A 202 -6.57 0.78 -19.14
N TYR A 203 -5.50 1.46 -18.82
CA TYR A 203 -5.60 2.78 -18.20
C TYR A 203 -6.29 3.79 -19.12
N ALA A 204 -5.96 3.83 -20.41
CA ALA A 204 -6.62 4.69 -21.39
C ALA A 204 -8.12 4.35 -21.51
N GLN A 205 -8.47 3.05 -21.62
CA GLN A 205 -9.88 2.62 -21.65
C GLN A 205 -10.64 3.07 -20.40
N PHE A 206 -10.02 2.97 -19.22
CA PHE A 206 -10.68 3.39 -17.98
C PHE A 206 -10.85 4.91 -17.90
N VAL A 207 -9.87 5.69 -18.31
CA VAL A 207 -9.97 7.15 -18.36
C VAL A 207 -11.09 7.60 -19.30
N ASP A 208 -11.18 6.99 -20.49
CA ASP A 208 -12.22 7.32 -21.46
C ASP A 208 -13.60 6.92 -20.96
N TYR A 209 -13.73 5.75 -20.33
CA TYR A 209 -14.95 5.33 -19.65
C TYR A 209 -15.39 6.35 -18.58
N MET A 210 -14.46 6.80 -17.73
CA MET A 210 -14.77 7.76 -16.66
C MET A 210 -15.23 9.10 -17.21
N LYS A 211 -14.63 9.60 -18.29
CA LYS A 211 -15.05 10.83 -18.98
C LYS A 211 -16.43 10.67 -19.61
N GLU A 212 -16.72 9.53 -20.22
CA GLU A 212 -18.01 9.28 -20.88
C GLU A 212 -19.17 9.16 -19.88
N LYS A 213 -18.91 8.53 -18.74
CA LYS A 213 -19.98 8.20 -17.78
C LYS A 213 -20.19 9.25 -16.70
N HIS A 214 -19.16 10.01 -16.34
CA HIS A 214 -19.22 10.86 -15.15
C HIS A 214 -18.81 12.31 -15.39
N ASN A 215 -18.44 12.68 -16.61
CA ASN A 215 -18.17 14.06 -17.12
C ASN A 215 -17.64 15.05 -16.08
#